data_2cf2a6e85cb5d4583dbf16906c6e15cb
#
_entry.id   2cf2a6e85cb5d4583dbf16906c6e15cb
#
_cell.length_a   1.000
_cell.length_b   1.000
_cell.length_c   1.000
_cell.angle_alpha   90.00
_cell.angle_beta   90.00
_cell.angle_gamma   90.00
#
_symmetry.space_group_name_H-M   'P 1'
#
loop_
_entity.id
_entity.type
_entity.pdbx_description
1 polymer ?
#
loop_
_entity_poly.entity_id
_entity_poly.type
_entity_poly.pdbx_seq_one_letter_code
_entity_poly.pdbx_strand_id
1 'polypeptide(L)'
;MGTQKTVWDNPAEIIRHLQPDHPVMAFAPTVLQDRARQFLTGFPGLVTYAVKSNPDEAVIQNLVTAGIQGFDVASPFEIDLIGRLAPRAARHYHNPVRSRREIAHGVREGILAWSVDSRSELDKLFEQVPTQVDGQGVEISPRFKLPVLGAAYDFGSKFGATPELAAELLRLVAERGYVASLTFHPGTQCTDPIAWESYIRVAREICDMAGVRARRLNVGGGFPSHRVVGVEPDLQSIFTEIGDTVSECFGDDAPALVCEPGRGLCADAYALIARVKGVRDGTSVFLNDGVYGGLAELPIIGNIDRIEVLTPQGKPRTGDRNGRVIFGPTCDSVDRLPGELGLPDDIAEDDYVIFHGAGAYSVVTNTRFNGFGAMTRATVMGFE
;
A
#
# COMPACT_ATOMS: atom_id res chain seq x y z
N MET A 1 -21.09 -22.82 20.10
CA MET A 1 -21.96 -22.13 19.12
C MET A 1 -21.02 -21.31 18.24
N GLY A 2 -20.84 -21.70 16.98
CA GLY A 2 -20.03 -20.96 16.04
C GLY A 2 -20.76 -19.64 15.73
N THR A 3 -20.07 -18.53 15.91
CA THR A 3 -20.55 -17.21 15.46
C THR A 3 -20.67 -17.27 13.93
N GLN A 4 -21.91 -17.31 13.43
CA GLN A 4 -22.17 -17.20 12.00
C GLN A 4 -21.61 -15.85 11.55
N LYS A 5 -20.56 -15.83 10.71
CA LYS A 5 -20.07 -14.60 10.11
C LYS A 5 -21.22 -14.00 9.27
N THR A 6 -21.76 -12.89 9.72
CA THR A 6 -22.76 -12.16 8.95
C THR A 6 -22.06 -11.38 7.86
N VAL A 7 -22.41 -11.63 6.61
CA VAL A 7 -21.99 -10.83 5.46
C VAL A 7 -23.17 -9.89 5.14
N TRP A 8 -22.90 -8.59 5.02
CA TRP A 8 -23.89 -7.58 4.70
C TRP A 8 -23.88 -7.30 3.20
N ASP A 9 -25.00 -6.85 2.66
CA ASP A 9 -25.05 -6.49 1.23
C ASP A 9 -24.11 -5.30 0.95
N ASN A 10 -24.21 -4.24 1.77
CA ASN A 10 -23.42 -3.02 1.64
C ASN A 10 -23.31 -2.27 2.98
N PRO A 11 -22.58 -1.13 3.05
CA PRO A 11 -22.47 -0.31 4.26
C PRO A 11 -23.80 0.22 4.82
N ALA A 12 -24.78 0.54 3.96
CA ALA A 12 -26.08 1.04 4.40
C ALA A 12 -26.83 0.01 5.24
N GLU A 13 -26.70 -1.28 4.93
CA GLU A 13 -27.28 -2.38 5.71
C GLU A 13 -26.67 -2.46 7.12
N ILE A 14 -25.35 -2.29 7.23
CA ILE A 14 -24.65 -2.24 8.53
C ILE A 14 -25.23 -1.09 9.36
N ILE A 15 -25.34 0.11 8.78
CA ILE A 15 -25.85 1.30 9.45
C ILE A 15 -27.29 1.06 9.89
N ARG A 16 -28.16 0.61 8.99
CA ARG A 16 -29.60 0.41 9.26
C ARG A 16 -29.86 -0.57 10.39
N HIS A 17 -29.07 -1.65 10.47
CA HIS A 17 -29.31 -2.73 11.44
C HIS A 17 -28.55 -2.58 12.75
N LEU A 18 -27.33 -2.01 12.73
CA LEU A 18 -26.48 -1.96 13.89
C LEU A 18 -26.36 -0.57 14.51
N GLN A 19 -26.54 0.50 13.73
CA GLN A 19 -26.32 1.90 14.15
C GLN A 19 -25.05 2.03 15.00
N PRO A 20 -23.85 1.63 14.46
CA PRO A 20 -22.66 1.46 15.27
C PRO A 20 -22.19 2.78 15.86
N ASP A 21 -21.86 2.77 17.15
CA ASP A 21 -21.28 3.93 17.83
C ASP A 21 -19.74 4.01 17.67
N HIS A 22 -19.11 2.89 17.35
CA HIS A 22 -17.68 2.83 17.00
C HIS A 22 -17.51 2.82 15.47
N PRO A 23 -16.37 3.35 14.96
CA PRO A 23 -16.05 3.25 13.54
C PRO A 23 -16.10 1.80 13.04
N VAL A 24 -16.60 1.61 11.83
CA VAL A 24 -16.64 0.29 11.18
C VAL A 24 -15.81 0.31 9.91
N MET A 25 -14.88 -0.65 9.81
CA MET A 25 -14.15 -0.93 8.59
C MET A 25 -14.89 -2.02 7.81
N ALA A 26 -15.62 -1.61 6.78
CA ALA A 26 -16.35 -2.52 5.89
C ALA A 26 -15.40 -3.06 4.81
N PHE A 27 -15.29 -4.39 4.70
CA PHE A 27 -14.42 -5.10 3.76
C PHE A 27 -15.22 -5.85 2.70
N ALA A 28 -14.93 -5.59 1.43
CA ALA A 28 -15.47 -6.30 0.28
C ALA A 28 -14.40 -7.23 -0.35
N PRO A 29 -14.38 -8.53 -0.02
CA PRO A 29 -13.39 -9.48 -0.53
C PRO A 29 -13.36 -9.58 -2.06
N THR A 30 -14.51 -9.49 -2.71
CA THR A 30 -14.65 -9.56 -4.16
C THR A 30 -13.91 -8.42 -4.85
N VAL A 31 -14.03 -7.19 -4.33
CA VAL A 31 -13.32 -6.01 -4.86
C VAL A 31 -11.79 -6.20 -4.75
N LEU A 32 -11.31 -6.76 -3.63
CA LEU A 32 -9.89 -7.06 -3.46
C LEU A 32 -9.40 -8.11 -4.49
N GLN A 33 -10.17 -9.19 -4.67
CA GLN A 33 -9.81 -10.25 -5.61
C GLN A 33 -9.86 -9.77 -7.07
N ASP A 34 -10.82 -8.94 -7.43
CA ASP A 34 -10.92 -8.37 -8.77
C ASP A 34 -9.74 -7.43 -9.06
N ARG A 35 -9.36 -6.61 -8.09
CA ARG A 35 -8.17 -5.77 -8.21
C ARG A 35 -6.89 -6.61 -8.34
N ALA A 36 -6.76 -7.68 -7.56
CA ALA A 36 -5.63 -8.61 -7.69
C ALA A 36 -5.57 -9.26 -9.09
N ARG A 37 -6.70 -9.71 -9.64
CA ARG A 37 -6.76 -10.24 -11.00
C ARG A 37 -6.36 -9.21 -12.05
N GLN A 38 -6.76 -7.94 -11.90
CA GLN A 38 -6.35 -6.87 -12.81
C GLN A 38 -4.82 -6.70 -12.84
N PHE A 39 -4.16 -6.73 -11.68
CA PHE A 39 -2.70 -6.71 -11.61
C PHE A 39 -2.07 -7.96 -12.21
N LEU A 40 -2.57 -9.14 -11.88
CA LEU A 40 -2.03 -10.42 -12.36
C LEU A 40 -2.15 -10.60 -13.87
N THR A 41 -3.17 -10.01 -14.48
CA THR A 41 -3.39 -10.12 -15.96
C THR A 41 -2.74 -8.97 -16.73
N GLY A 42 -2.59 -7.79 -16.12
CA GLY A 42 -2.10 -6.59 -16.81
C GLY A 42 -0.60 -6.36 -16.64
N PHE A 43 -0.04 -6.63 -15.46
CA PHE A 43 1.38 -6.38 -15.21
C PHE A 43 2.26 -7.47 -15.85
N PRO A 44 3.30 -7.11 -16.65
CA PRO A 44 4.13 -8.07 -17.37
C PRO A 44 5.23 -8.70 -16.49
N GLY A 45 4.90 -9.20 -15.31
CA GLY A 45 5.88 -9.74 -14.38
C GLY A 45 5.26 -10.31 -13.11
N LEU A 46 6.10 -10.52 -12.08
CA LEU A 46 5.65 -10.98 -10.77
C LEU A 46 4.97 -9.84 -10.00
N VAL A 47 3.75 -10.07 -9.56
CA VAL A 47 3.03 -9.18 -8.65
C VAL A 47 3.23 -9.66 -7.22
N THR A 48 3.82 -8.80 -6.37
CA THR A 48 3.94 -9.03 -4.94
C THR A 48 3.10 -8.01 -4.17
N TYR A 49 2.49 -8.44 -3.07
CA TYR A 49 1.71 -7.53 -2.24
C TYR A 49 2.58 -6.90 -1.14
N ALA A 50 2.58 -5.56 -1.04
CA ALA A 50 3.25 -4.85 0.05
C ALA A 50 2.46 -4.96 1.35
N VAL A 51 2.85 -5.90 2.23
CA VAL A 51 2.13 -6.28 3.45
C VAL A 51 1.89 -5.10 4.38
N LYS A 52 2.85 -4.18 4.48
CA LYS A 52 2.77 -2.95 5.29
C LYS A 52 1.51 -2.11 5.04
N SER A 53 0.90 -2.21 3.87
CA SER A 53 -0.30 -1.42 3.54
C SER A 53 -1.54 -1.91 4.28
N ASN A 54 -1.69 -3.22 4.45
CA ASN A 54 -2.73 -3.84 5.27
C ASN A 54 -2.37 -5.31 5.56
N PRO A 55 -1.83 -5.65 6.74
CA PRO A 55 -1.42 -7.00 7.13
C PRO A 55 -2.57 -7.86 7.66
N ASP A 56 -3.82 -7.46 7.45
CA ASP A 56 -4.97 -8.25 7.90
C ASP A 56 -4.95 -9.65 7.28
N GLU A 57 -5.15 -10.68 8.10
CA GLU A 57 -5.15 -12.08 7.64
C GLU A 57 -6.20 -12.32 6.55
N ALA A 58 -7.36 -11.66 6.64
CA ALA A 58 -8.39 -11.78 5.61
C ALA A 58 -7.93 -11.19 4.26
N VAL A 59 -7.15 -10.09 4.27
CA VAL A 59 -6.54 -9.52 3.06
C VAL A 59 -5.56 -10.51 2.46
N ILE A 60 -4.60 -11.01 3.26
CA ILE A 60 -3.58 -11.95 2.80
C ILE A 60 -4.23 -13.21 2.21
N GLN A 61 -5.19 -13.82 2.91
CA GLN A 61 -5.88 -15.03 2.46
C GLN A 61 -6.65 -14.83 1.16
N ASN A 62 -7.32 -13.69 1.00
CA ASN A 62 -8.03 -13.36 -0.24
C ASN A 62 -7.07 -13.10 -1.40
N LEU A 63 -5.93 -12.45 -1.17
CA LEU A 63 -4.90 -12.26 -2.19
C LEU A 63 -4.27 -13.58 -2.64
N VAL A 64 -3.99 -14.49 -1.71
CA VAL A 64 -3.52 -15.86 -2.02
C VAL A 64 -4.56 -16.60 -2.86
N THR A 65 -5.84 -16.51 -2.47
CA THR A 65 -6.95 -17.13 -3.21
C THR A 65 -7.09 -16.55 -4.62
N ALA A 66 -6.82 -15.26 -4.80
CA ALA A 66 -6.83 -14.59 -6.10
C ALA A 66 -5.61 -14.96 -6.99
N GLY A 67 -4.57 -15.57 -6.42
CA GLY A 67 -3.39 -16.03 -7.17
C GLY A 67 -2.11 -15.24 -6.92
N ILE A 68 -2.09 -14.31 -5.96
CA ILE A 68 -0.84 -13.62 -5.54
C ILE A 68 0.12 -14.65 -4.93
N GLN A 69 1.34 -14.72 -5.49
CA GLN A 69 2.35 -15.70 -5.12
C GLN A 69 3.59 -15.07 -4.46
N GLY A 70 3.60 -13.76 -4.28
CA GLY A 70 4.70 -13.03 -3.66
C GLY A 70 4.23 -11.94 -2.72
N PHE A 71 5.04 -11.66 -1.69
CA PHE A 71 4.77 -10.63 -0.69
C PHE A 71 6.05 -9.84 -0.40
N ASP A 72 5.94 -8.50 -0.48
CA ASP A 72 6.95 -7.58 0.02
C ASP A 72 6.76 -7.42 1.53
N VAL A 73 7.78 -7.83 2.29
CA VAL A 73 7.80 -7.80 3.75
C VAL A 73 8.85 -6.82 4.25
N ALA A 74 8.52 -6.06 5.29
CA ALA A 74 9.36 -5.00 5.82
C ALA A 74 9.90 -5.28 7.23
N SER A 75 9.51 -6.38 7.86
CA SER A 75 9.88 -6.69 9.24
C SER A 75 9.80 -8.19 9.55
N PRO A 76 10.44 -8.66 10.64
CA PRO A 76 10.29 -10.02 11.14
C PRO A 76 8.82 -10.42 11.36
N PHE A 77 8.01 -9.51 11.89
CA PHE A 77 6.57 -9.76 12.08
C PHE A 77 5.87 -10.11 10.76
N GLU A 78 6.13 -9.36 9.70
CA GLU A 78 5.53 -9.63 8.38
C GLU A 78 6.08 -10.91 7.74
N ILE A 79 7.38 -11.21 7.95
CA ILE A 79 7.99 -12.49 7.52
C ILE A 79 7.25 -13.67 8.15
N ASP A 80 7.04 -13.64 9.47
CA ASP A 80 6.36 -14.70 10.23
C ASP A 80 4.87 -14.81 9.82
N LEU A 81 4.20 -13.67 9.64
CA LEU A 81 2.81 -13.62 9.20
C LEU A 81 2.63 -14.32 7.85
N ILE A 82 3.46 -13.97 6.85
CA ILE A 82 3.37 -14.58 5.53
C ILE A 82 3.85 -16.02 5.56
N GLY A 83 4.89 -16.36 6.32
CA GLY A 83 5.34 -17.74 6.53
C GLY A 83 4.22 -18.65 7.03
N ARG A 84 3.36 -18.14 7.91
CA ARG A 84 2.19 -18.86 8.45
C ARG A 84 1.01 -18.94 7.47
N LEU A 85 0.66 -17.83 6.81
CA LEU A 85 -0.56 -17.73 5.99
C LEU A 85 -0.36 -18.19 4.55
N ALA A 86 0.84 -18.02 4.00
CA ALA A 86 1.20 -18.33 2.62
C ALA A 86 2.61 -18.98 2.54
N PRO A 87 2.85 -20.16 3.13
CA PRO A 87 4.19 -20.74 3.31
C PRO A 87 4.92 -21.04 2.00
N ARG A 88 4.22 -21.11 0.87
CA ARG A 88 4.79 -21.35 -0.46
C ARG A 88 5.01 -20.07 -1.27
N ALA A 89 4.55 -18.92 -0.78
CA ALA A 89 4.71 -17.65 -1.47
C ALA A 89 6.15 -17.13 -1.34
N ALA A 90 6.63 -16.44 -2.39
CA ALA A 90 7.89 -15.70 -2.32
C ALA A 90 7.79 -14.57 -1.29
N ARG A 91 8.82 -14.42 -0.47
CA ARG A 91 8.94 -13.33 0.50
C ARG A 91 10.14 -12.47 0.13
N HIS A 92 9.89 -11.22 -0.27
CA HIS A 92 10.92 -10.24 -0.61
C HIS A 92 11.10 -9.30 0.58
N TYR A 93 12.27 -9.30 1.20
CA TYR A 93 12.56 -8.42 2.35
C TYR A 93 13.19 -7.11 1.87
N HIS A 94 12.34 -6.18 1.43
CA HIS A 94 12.77 -4.97 0.75
C HIS A 94 12.80 -3.70 1.62
N ASN A 95 12.70 -3.79 2.95
CA ASN A 95 13.14 -2.71 3.82
C ASN A 95 14.67 -2.63 3.78
N PRO A 96 15.30 -1.54 3.24
CA PRO A 96 16.73 -1.55 2.97
C PRO A 96 17.62 -1.40 4.21
N VAL A 97 17.08 -0.98 5.35
CA VAL A 97 17.82 -0.78 6.61
C VAL A 97 17.32 -1.76 7.67
N ARG A 98 18.22 -2.58 8.20
CA ARG A 98 17.91 -3.67 9.14
C ARG A 98 18.98 -3.81 10.22
N SER A 99 18.56 -4.20 11.41
CA SER A 99 19.49 -4.68 12.44
C SER A 99 20.04 -6.07 12.09
N ARG A 100 21.17 -6.44 12.67
CA ARG A 100 21.77 -7.79 12.49
C ARG A 100 20.81 -8.90 12.96
N ARG A 101 19.97 -8.63 13.98
CA ARG A 101 18.97 -9.60 14.47
C ARG A 101 17.84 -9.83 13.46
N GLU A 102 17.42 -8.78 12.78
CA GLU A 102 16.39 -8.88 11.72
C GLU A 102 16.93 -9.63 10.50
N ILE A 103 18.21 -9.40 10.12
CA ILE A 103 18.86 -10.16 9.06
C ILE A 103 18.93 -11.65 9.45
N ALA A 104 19.43 -11.96 10.66
CA ALA A 104 19.51 -13.32 11.16
C ALA A 104 18.13 -14.02 11.22
N HIS A 105 17.04 -13.27 11.52
CA HIS A 105 15.69 -13.78 11.44
C HIS A 105 15.33 -14.16 10.00
N GLY A 106 15.50 -13.26 9.04
CA GLY A 106 15.20 -13.53 7.63
C GLY A 106 16.00 -14.71 7.07
N VAL A 107 17.28 -14.86 7.47
CA VAL A 107 18.09 -16.04 7.08
C VAL A 107 17.48 -17.34 7.60
N ARG A 108 17.08 -17.38 8.88
CA ARG A 108 16.42 -18.58 9.46
C ARG A 108 15.10 -18.92 8.76
N GLU A 109 14.36 -17.90 8.32
CA GLU A 109 13.10 -18.05 7.61
C GLU A 109 13.26 -18.30 6.10
N GLY A 110 14.50 -18.42 5.61
CA GLY A 110 14.79 -18.76 4.22
C GLY A 110 14.49 -17.64 3.23
N ILE A 111 14.63 -16.38 3.62
CA ILE A 111 14.46 -15.24 2.70
C ILE A 111 15.50 -15.28 1.60
N LEU A 112 15.06 -15.23 0.35
CA LEU A 112 15.90 -15.29 -0.84
C LEU A 112 16.12 -13.93 -1.53
N ALA A 113 15.27 -12.94 -1.26
CA ALA A 113 15.34 -11.63 -1.92
C ALA A 113 15.45 -10.50 -0.88
N TRP A 114 16.49 -9.68 -1.03
CA TRP A 114 16.86 -8.62 -0.12
C TRP A 114 17.11 -7.32 -0.88
N SER A 115 16.88 -6.17 -0.25
CA SER A 115 17.29 -4.88 -0.80
C SER A 115 18.26 -4.16 0.13
N VAL A 116 19.07 -3.28 -0.43
CA VAL A 116 20.01 -2.39 0.27
C VAL A 116 20.06 -1.04 -0.44
N ASP A 117 20.46 0.02 0.26
CA ASP A 117 20.64 1.35 -0.32
C ASP A 117 21.94 2.03 0.13
N SER A 118 22.79 1.30 0.83
CA SER A 118 24.08 1.80 1.31
C SER A 118 25.10 0.68 1.43
N ARG A 119 26.38 1.08 1.42
CA ARG A 119 27.49 0.14 1.60
C ARG A 119 27.44 -0.58 2.94
N SER A 120 27.11 0.14 4.02
CA SER A 120 27.04 -0.45 5.36
C SER A 120 25.94 -1.51 5.50
N GLU A 121 24.81 -1.33 4.81
CA GLU A 121 23.76 -2.35 4.78
C GLU A 121 24.17 -3.56 3.95
N LEU A 122 24.83 -3.34 2.81
CA LEU A 122 25.37 -4.43 1.98
C LEU A 122 26.42 -5.26 2.74
N ASP A 123 27.33 -4.61 3.46
CA ASP A 123 28.35 -5.30 4.25
C ASP A 123 27.72 -6.18 5.35
N LYS A 124 26.64 -5.74 6.00
CA LYS A 124 25.88 -6.57 6.96
C LYS A 124 25.28 -7.82 6.32
N LEU A 125 24.75 -7.70 5.08
CA LEU A 125 24.25 -8.86 4.35
C LEU A 125 25.39 -9.82 3.98
N PHE A 126 26.52 -9.33 3.49
CA PHE A 126 27.68 -10.15 3.17
C PHE A 126 28.23 -10.93 4.36
N GLU A 127 28.09 -10.41 5.58
CA GLU A 127 28.51 -11.08 6.80
C GLU A 127 27.58 -12.22 7.22
N GLN A 128 26.28 -12.13 6.93
CA GLN A 128 25.27 -13.00 7.54
C GLN A 128 24.45 -13.84 6.56
N VAL A 129 24.29 -13.37 5.32
CA VAL A 129 23.43 -14.01 4.34
C VAL A 129 24.26 -14.88 3.41
N PRO A 130 23.96 -16.17 3.24
CA PRO A 130 24.67 -17.02 2.29
C PRO A 130 24.32 -16.63 0.84
N THR A 131 25.19 -16.96 -0.11
CA THR A 131 24.93 -16.73 -1.54
C THR A 131 23.87 -17.67 -2.12
N GLN A 132 23.58 -18.77 -1.43
CA GLN A 132 22.59 -19.77 -1.83
C GLN A 132 21.86 -20.35 -0.59
N VAL A 133 20.60 -20.66 -0.75
CA VAL A 133 19.78 -21.41 0.20
C VAL A 133 19.06 -22.51 -0.58
N ASP A 134 19.21 -23.78 -0.16
CA ASP A 134 18.60 -24.95 -0.80
C ASP A 134 18.84 -25.01 -2.33
N GLY A 135 20.08 -24.62 -2.76
CA GLY A 135 20.48 -24.61 -4.16
C GLY A 135 19.94 -23.43 -4.98
N GLN A 136 19.18 -22.53 -4.37
CA GLN A 136 18.70 -21.31 -5.00
C GLN A 136 19.62 -20.14 -4.67
N GLY A 137 19.96 -19.35 -5.69
CA GLY A 137 20.78 -18.14 -5.50
C GLY A 137 20.02 -17.07 -4.70
N VAL A 138 20.68 -16.49 -3.73
CA VAL A 138 20.14 -15.36 -2.97
C VAL A 138 20.30 -14.07 -3.78
N GLU A 139 19.23 -13.31 -3.87
CA GLU A 139 19.13 -12.06 -4.61
C GLU A 139 19.32 -10.86 -3.71
N ILE A 140 20.16 -9.91 -4.14
CA ILE A 140 20.31 -8.62 -3.48
C ILE A 140 20.08 -7.53 -4.53
N SER A 141 19.15 -6.63 -4.21
CA SER A 141 18.71 -5.54 -5.06
C SER A 141 19.10 -4.19 -4.45
N PRO A 142 20.14 -3.51 -4.95
CA PRO A 142 20.35 -2.11 -4.64
C PRO A 142 19.11 -1.29 -4.97
N ARG A 143 18.59 -0.55 -3.96
CA ARG A 143 17.50 0.39 -4.13
C ARG A 143 18.05 1.76 -4.46
N PHE A 144 17.67 2.31 -5.60
CA PHE A 144 18.06 3.65 -6.00
C PHE A 144 16.88 4.62 -5.98
N LYS A 145 17.19 5.91 -6.02
CA LYS A 145 16.22 7.01 -6.03
C LYS A 145 16.54 8.03 -7.09
N LEU A 146 15.50 8.69 -7.56
CA LEU A 146 15.56 9.89 -8.38
C LEU A 146 14.79 11.00 -7.68
N PRO A 147 15.16 12.29 -7.91
CA PRO A 147 14.31 13.40 -7.52
C PRO A 147 13.07 13.39 -8.43
N VAL A 148 11.94 12.90 -7.93
CA VAL A 148 10.68 12.82 -8.69
C VAL A 148 9.79 14.01 -8.35
N LEU A 149 9.44 14.81 -9.36
CA LEU A 149 8.41 15.82 -9.26
C LEU A 149 7.04 15.20 -9.46
N GLY A 150 6.07 15.49 -8.59
CA GLY A 150 4.66 15.10 -8.78
C GLY A 150 4.17 13.91 -7.96
N ALA A 151 4.98 13.26 -7.13
CA ALA A 151 4.49 12.28 -6.14
C ALA A 151 3.83 13.01 -4.96
N ALA A 152 2.71 12.48 -4.45
CA ALA A 152 2.06 13.03 -3.26
C ALA A 152 2.97 12.97 -2.01
N TYR A 153 3.95 12.06 -1.99
CA TYR A 153 4.97 11.93 -0.97
C TYR A 153 6.27 11.34 -1.56
N ASP A 154 7.41 12.02 -1.29
CA ASP A 154 8.74 11.57 -1.73
C ASP A 154 9.36 10.59 -0.73
N PHE A 155 9.50 9.33 -1.12
CA PHE A 155 10.22 8.31 -0.36
C PHE A 155 11.76 8.42 -0.47
N GLY A 156 12.27 9.21 -1.42
CA GLY A 156 13.69 9.41 -1.66
C GLY A 156 14.40 10.17 -0.53
N SER A 157 13.67 10.90 0.31
CA SER A 157 14.23 11.57 1.49
C SER A 157 14.77 10.59 2.54
N LYS A 158 14.20 9.38 2.63
CA LYS A 158 14.58 8.37 3.62
C LYS A 158 15.42 7.23 3.04
N PHE A 159 15.08 6.74 1.85
CA PHE A 159 15.67 5.54 1.26
C PHE A 159 16.09 5.76 -0.19
N GLY A 160 17.06 4.96 -0.61
CA GLY A 160 17.56 4.90 -1.96
C GLY A 160 18.94 5.54 -2.12
N ALA A 161 19.84 4.81 -2.77
CA ALA A 161 21.16 5.26 -3.18
C ALA A 161 21.07 6.21 -4.38
N THR A 162 22.12 7.01 -4.61
CA THR A 162 22.29 7.67 -5.91
C THR A 162 22.56 6.63 -7.01
N PRO A 163 22.33 6.94 -8.29
CA PRO A 163 22.63 6.00 -9.37
C PRO A 163 24.07 5.48 -9.36
N GLU A 164 25.05 6.33 -9.06
CA GLU A 164 26.46 5.95 -8.99
C GLU A 164 26.73 4.94 -7.86
N LEU A 165 26.17 5.21 -6.67
CA LEU A 165 26.28 4.28 -5.53
C LEU A 165 25.54 2.98 -5.82
N ALA A 166 24.36 3.05 -6.43
CA ALA A 166 23.63 1.84 -6.81
C ALA A 166 24.42 0.97 -7.81
N ALA A 167 25.12 1.58 -8.76
CA ALA A 167 25.99 0.87 -9.70
C ALA A 167 27.20 0.21 -8.98
N GLU A 168 27.80 0.90 -8.02
CA GLU A 168 28.85 0.32 -7.18
C GLU A 168 28.32 -0.89 -6.39
N LEU A 169 27.18 -0.73 -5.71
CA LEU A 169 26.56 -1.81 -4.93
C LEU A 169 26.18 -3.00 -5.82
N LEU A 170 25.62 -2.76 -7.02
CA LEU A 170 25.25 -3.80 -7.97
C LEU A 170 26.45 -4.63 -8.41
N ARG A 171 27.59 -3.97 -8.73
CA ARG A 171 28.83 -4.64 -9.08
C ARG A 171 29.33 -5.51 -7.93
N LEU A 172 29.36 -4.98 -6.71
CA LEU A 172 29.82 -5.72 -5.52
C LEU A 172 28.95 -6.94 -5.21
N VAL A 173 27.63 -6.84 -5.42
CA VAL A 173 26.70 -7.97 -5.30
C VAL A 173 27.08 -9.08 -6.27
N ALA A 174 27.32 -8.74 -7.55
CA ALA A 174 27.69 -9.69 -8.58
C ALA A 174 29.07 -10.31 -8.31
N GLU A 175 30.09 -9.51 -7.93
CA GLU A 175 31.44 -9.97 -7.59
C GLU A 175 31.48 -10.96 -6.43
N ARG A 176 30.53 -10.84 -5.48
CA ARG A 176 30.40 -11.75 -4.33
C ARG A 176 29.57 -13.00 -4.62
N GLY A 177 29.08 -13.17 -5.86
CA GLY A 177 28.36 -14.36 -6.31
C GLY A 177 26.88 -14.40 -5.90
N TYR A 178 26.29 -13.26 -5.49
CA TYR A 178 24.85 -13.13 -5.31
C TYR A 178 24.16 -12.88 -6.65
N VAL A 179 22.85 -13.14 -6.70
CA VAL A 179 22.03 -12.74 -7.83
C VAL A 179 21.83 -11.23 -7.75
N ALA A 180 22.35 -10.50 -8.74
CA ALA A 180 22.30 -9.06 -8.79
C ALA A 180 20.98 -8.61 -9.46
N SER A 181 20.24 -7.75 -8.79
CA SER A 181 18.97 -7.16 -9.25
C SER A 181 18.91 -5.69 -8.85
N LEU A 182 17.89 -4.95 -9.33
CA LEU A 182 17.68 -3.56 -8.95
C LEU A 182 16.25 -3.35 -8.45
N THR A 183 16.06 -2.36 -7.59
CA THR A 183 14.74 -1.93 -7.14
C THR A 183 14.66 -0.42 -6.98
N PHE A 184 13.46 0.13 -7.22
CA PHE A 184 13.13 1.52 -6.95
C PHE A 184 11.69 1.65 -6.46
N HIS A 185 11.30 2.86 -6.06
CA HIS A 185 9.93 3.17 -5.71
C HIS A 185 9.60 4.60 -6.16
N PRO A 186 8.67 4.80 -7.11
CA PRO A 186 8.45 6.12 -7.73
C PRO A 186 7.72 7.13 -6.83
N GLY A 187 7.19 6.70 -5.69
CA GLY A 187 6.39 7.53 -4.79
C GLY A 187 5.11 6.82 -4.37
N THR A 188 4.11 7.57 -3.90
CA THR A 188 2.78 7.03 -3.59
C THR A 188 1.72 7.70 -4.44
N GLN A 189 0.66 6.99 -4.81
CA GLN A 189 -0.46 7.51 -5.59
C GLN A 189 0.03 8.17 -6.90
N CYS A 190 0.97 7.51 -7.60
CA CYS A 190 1.49 7.97 -8.88
C CYS A 190 0.49 7.66 -9.99
N THR A 191 -0.08 8.67 -10.60
CA THR A 191 -1.05 8.55 -11.71
C THR A 191 -0.40 8.72 -13.07
N ASP A 192 0.81 9.30 -13.12
CA ASP A 192 1.55 9.54 -14.36
C ASP A 192 2.56 8.41 -14.61
N PRO A 193 2.42 7.65 -15.73
CA PRO A 193 3.35 6.58 -16.09
C PRO A 193 4.80 7.01 -16.25
N ILE A 194 5.06 8.29 -16.60
CA ILE A 194 6.40 8.86 -16.79
C ILE A 194 7.31 8.69 -15.56
N ALA A 195 6.70 8.55 -14.38
CA ALA A 195 7.45 8.29 -13.15
C ALA A 195 8.21 6.96 -13.25
N TRP A 196 7.58 5.89 -13.76
CA TRP A 196 8.24 4.58 -13.97
C TRP A 196 9.21 4.62 -15.14
N GLU A 197 8.85 5.25 -16.26
CA GLU A 197 9.72 5.44 -17.41
C GLU A 197 11.08 6.03 -17.00
N SER A 198 11.05 7.14 -16.26
CA SER A 198 12.27 7.82 -15.79
C SER A 198 13.18 6.91 -14.96
N TYR A 199 12.60 6.12 -14.05
CA TYR A 199 13.37 5.18 -13.24
C TYR A 199 13.91 3.99 -14.05
N ILE A 200 13.15 3.47 -15.01
CA ILE A 200 13.59 2.33 -15.84
C ILE A 200 14.77 2.74 -16.72
N ARG A 201 14.75 3.94 -17.31
CA ARG A 201 15.88 4.48 -18.08
C ARG A 201 17.14 4.58 -17.24
N VAL A 202 17.05 5.11 -16.01
CA VAL A 202 18.20 5.17 -15.09
C VAL A 202 18.62 3.78 -14.59
N ALA A 203 17.69 2.83 -14.42
CA ALA A 203 18.07 1.44 -14.10
C ALA A 203 18.98 0.84 -15.20
N ARG A 204 18.73 1.16 -16.47
CA ARG A 204 19.62 0.77 -17.57
C ARG A 204 21.01 1.42 -17.42
N GLU A 205 21.08 2.72 -17.17
CA GLU A 205 22.35 3.43 -16.95
C GLU A 205 23.14 2.84 -15.77
N ILE A 206 22.48 2.48 -14.67
CA ILE A 206 23.09 1.82 -13.51
C ILE A 206 23.70 0.48 -13.92
N CYS A 207 22.99 -0.34 -14.71
CA CYS A 207 23.51 -1.61 -15.22
C CYS A 207 24.76 -1.40 -16.09
N ASP A 208 24.75 -0.38 -16.97
CA ASP A 208 25.88 -0.05 -17.84
C ASP A 208 27.11 0.42 -17.05
N MET A 209 26.92 1.31 -16.07
CA MET A 209 27.98 1.77 -15.17
C MET A 209 28.55 0.64 -14.32
N ALA A 210 27.74 -0.30 -13.90
CA ALA A 210 28.17 -1.46 -13.13
C ALA A 210 28.86 -2.53 -13.98
N GLY A 211 28.58 -2.60 -15.28
CA GLY A 211 28.95 -3.71 -16.17
C GLY A 211 28.24 -5.02 -15.81
N VAL A 212 27.04 -4.93 -15.22
CA VAL A 212 26.28 -6.07 -14.69
C VAL A 212 24.87 -6.11 -15.28
N ARG A 213 24.43 -7.28 -15.74
CA ARG A 213 23.04 -7.51 -16.10
C ARG A 213 22.22 -7.77 -14.84
N ALA A 214 21.21 -6.95 -14.59
CA ALA A 214 20.28 -7.20 -13.52
C ALA A 214 19.38 -8.42 -13.87
N ARG A 215 19.25 -9.35 -12.93
CA ARG A 215 18.35 -10.51 -13.09
C ARG A 215 16.88 -10.10 -13.04
N ARG A 216 16.55 -9.16 -12.16
CA ARG A 216 15.22 -8.59 -11.99
C ARG A 216 15.30 -7.08 -11.87
N LEU A 217 14.23 -6.42 -12.29
CA LEU A 217 13.95 -5.03 -11.99
C LEU A 217 12.63 -4.96 -11.24
N ASN A 218 12.73 -4.62 -9.95
CA ASN A 218 11.55 -4.38 -9.13
C ASN A 218 11.18 -2.89 -9.24
N VAL A 219 10.06 -2.64 -9.89
CA VAL A 219 9.55 -1.30 -10.16
C VAL A 219 8.79 -0.69 -8.97
N GLY A 220 8.84 -1.35 -7.81
CA GLY A 220 8.26 -0.88 -6.56
C GLY A 220 6.73 -0.88 -6.55
N GLY A 221 6.21 -0.07 -5.64
CA GLY A 221 4.79 0.21 -5.50
C GLY A 221 4.40 1.53 -6.17
N GLY A 222 3.59 2.33 -5.48
CA GLY A 222 3.16 3.65 -5.96
C GLY A 222 1.91 3.62 -6.83
N PHE A 223 1.47 2.46 -7.27
CA PHE A 223 0.26 2.31 -8.09
C PHE A 223 -0.96 2.94 -7.40
N PRO A 224 -1.73 3.77 -8.14
CA PRO A 224 -2.81 4.54 -7.56
C PRO A 224 -4.04 3.67 -7.22
N SER A 225 -4.81 4.14 -6.23
CA SER A 225 -6.18 3.70 -5.94
C SER A 225 -7.16 4.75 -6.42
N HIS A 226 -8.44 4.38 -6.51
CA HIS A 226 -9.51 5.28 -6.88
C HIS A 226 -9.83 6.24 -5.72
N ARG A 227 -9.44 7.51 -5.86
CA ARG A 227 -9.62 8.55 -4.81
C ARG A 227 -10.59 9.65 -5.22
N VAL A 228 -10.73 9.91 -6.52
CA VAL A 228 -11.52 11.00 -7.08
C VAL A 228 -12.75 10.45 -7.79
N VAL A 229 -13.92 10.98 -7.44
CA VAL A 229 -15.19 10.55 -8.07
C VAL A 229 -15.12 10.72 -9.59
N GLY A 230 -15.47 9.66 -10.31
CA GLY A 230 -15.49 9.67 -11.78
C GLY A 230 -14.11 9.62 -12.47
N VAL A 231 -13.01 9.49 -11.69
CA VAL A 231 -11.65 9.37 -12.21
C VAL A 231 -11.02 8.09 -11.69
N GLU A 232 -11.25 6.99 -12.39
CA GLU A 232 -10.56 5.73 -12.09
C GLU A 232 -9.10 5.77 -12.54
N PRO A 233 -8.17 5.18 -11.76
CA PRO A 233 -6.77 5.10 -12.18
C PRO A 233 -6.60 4.19 -13.40
N ASP A 234 -5.90 4.69 -14.42
CA ASP A 234 -5.56 3.91 -15.61
C ASP A 234 -4.31 3.05 -15.35
N LEU A 235 -4.52 1.91 -14.67
CA LEU A 235 -3.45 0.96 -14.40
C LEU A 235 -2.89 0.32 -15.67
N GLN A 236 -3.72 0.16 -16.72
CA GLN A 236 -3.28 -0.46 -17.95
C GLN A 236 -2.26 0.42 -18.69
N SER A 237 -2.47 1.74 -18.73
CA SER A 237 -1.49 2.68 -19.27
C SER A 237 -0.15 2.59 -18.52
N ILE A 238 -0.18 2.51 -17.19
CA ILE A 238 1.04 2.34 -16.38
C ILE A 238 1.75 1.02 -16.70
N PHE A 239 1.02 -0.09 -16.79
CA PHE A 239 1.60 -1.41 -17.10
C PHE A 239 2.21 -1.45 -18.49
N THR A 240 1.53 -0.86 -19.47
CA THR A 240 2.01 -0.74 -20.84
C THR A 240 3.29 0.06 -20.91
N GLU A 241 3.32 1.26 -20.30
CA GLU A 241 4.51 2.11 -20.24
C GLU A 241 5.72 1.40 -19.61
N ILE A 242 5.50 0.69 -18.49
CA ILE A 242 6.56 -0.10 -17.86
C ILE A 242 7.11 -1.16 -18.81
N GLY A 243 6.24 -1.92 -19.48
CA GLY A 243 6.64 -2.98 -20.41
C GLY A 243 7.38 -2.44 -21.62
N ASP A 244 6.86 -1.40 -22.24
CA ASP A 244 7.42 -0.78 -23.44
C ASP A 244 8.78 -0.14 -23.15
N THR A 245 8.89 0.62 -22.06
CA THR A 245 10.17 1.23 -21.65
C THR A 245 11.23 0.19 -21.32
N VAL A 246 10.89 -0.91 -20.63
CA VAL A 246 11.83 -2.00 -20.37
C VAL A 246 12.29 -2.64 -21.69
N SER A 247 11.38 -2.90 -22.59
CA SER A 247 11.70 -3.47 -23.91
C SER A 247 12.62 -2.54 -24.72
N GLU A 248 12.32 -1.25 -24.72
CA GLU A 248 13.15 -0.22 -25.39
C GLU A 248 14.55 -0.12 -24.81
N CYS A 249 14.65 -0.06 -23.48
CA CYS A 249 15.95 0.18 -22.81
C CYS A 249 16.86 -1.06 -22.76
N PHE A 250 16.29 -2.25 -22.64
CA PHE A 250 17.06 -3.47 -22.39
C PHE A 250 17.05 -4.48 -23.55
N GLY A 251 16.08 -4.42 -24.46
CA GLY A 251 15.99 -5.37 -25.58
C GLY A 251 16.01 -6.82 -25.12
N ASP A 252 16.90 -7.63 -25.72
CA ASP A 252 17.06 -9.06 -25.37
C ASP A 252 17.65 -9.29 -23.96
N ASP A 253 18.18 -8.25 -23.33
CA ASP A 253 18.75 -8.30 -21.97
C ASP A 253 17.74 -7.87 -20.89
N ALA A 254 16.45 -7.79 -21.24
CA ALA A 254 15.42 -7.32 -20.34
C ALA A 254 15.36 -8.14 -19.04
N PRO A 255 15.45 -7.48 -17.86
CA PRO A 255 15.30 -8.14 -16.59
C PRO A 255 13.86 -8.60 -16.39
N ALA A 256 13.66 -9.68 -15.63
CA ALA A 256 12.32 -10.07 -15.22
C ALA A 256 11.72 -8.99 -14.30
N LEU A 257 10.47 -8.59 -14.56
CA LEU A 257 9.81 -7.53 -13.81
C LEU A 257 9.17 -8.02 -12.52
N VAL A 258 9.20 -7.17 -11.50
CA VAL A 258 8.47 -7.35 -10.24
C VAL A 258 7.80 -6.03 -9.88
N CYS A 259 6.58 -6.06 -9.35
CA CYS A 259 5.95 -4.88 -8.73
C CYS A 259 5.48 -5.20 -7.31
N GLU A 260 5.36 -4.15 -6.48
CA GLU A 260 5.00 -4.22 -5.06
C GLU A 260 3.77 -3.35 -4.74
N PRO A 261 2.62 -3.55 -5.42
CA PRO A 261 1.43 -2.79 -5.10
C PRO A 261 0.97 -3.08 -3.67
N GLY A 262 0.75 -2.02 -2.91
CA GLY A 262 0.09 -2.06 -1.61
C GLY A 262 -1.30 -1.43 -1.72
N ARG A 263 -1.32 -0.07 -1.72
CA ARG A 263 -2.54 0.73 -1.89
C ARG A 263 -3.34 0.34 -3.13
N GLY A 264 -2.69 0.22 -4.28
CA GLY A 264 -3.34 -0.13 -5.54
C GLY A 264 -4.12 -1.45 -5.49
N LEU A 265 -3.76 -2.38 -4.58
CA LEU A 265 -4.49 -3.63 -4.37
C LEU A 265 -5.59 -3.50 -3.34
N CYS A 266 -5.31 -2.95 -2.13
CA CYS A 266 -6.22 -3.12 -0.99
C CYS A 266 -7.10 -1.90 -0.68
N ALA A 267 -6.77 -0.69 -1.17
CA ALA A 267 -7.49 0.51 -0.75
C ALA A 267 -8.98 0.44 -1.09
N ASP A 268 -9.31 0.15 -2.34
CA ASP A 268 -10.69 0.17 -2.84
C ASP A 268 -11.57 -0.97 -2.30
N ALA A 269 -10.95 -1.97 -1.68
CA ALA A 269 -11.65 -3.08 -1.05
C ALA A 269 -12.25 -2.75 0.32
N TYR A 270 -12.09 -1.52 0.80
CA TYR A 270 -12.58 -1.11 2.11
C TYR A 270 -13.27 0.26 2.07
N ALA A 271 -14.24 0.40 2.95
CA ALA A 271 -14.84 1.69 3.32
C ALA A 271 -14.83 1.85 4.84
N LEU A 272 -14.48 3.04 5.31
CA LEU A 272 -14.61 3.44 6.71
C LEU A 272 -15.96 4.10 6.93
N ILE A 273 -16.73 3.58 7.86
CA ILE A 273 -18.02 4.13 8.29
C ILE A 273 -17.78 4.86 9.61
N ALA A 274 -17.90 6.18 9.61
CA ALA A 274 -17.74 7.03 10.80
C ALA A 274 -19.05 7.72 11.15
N ARG A 275 -19.44 7.69 12.43
CA ARG A 275 -20.67 8.35 12.91
C ARG A 275 -20.42 9.82 13.19
N VAL A 276 -21.37 10.66 12.85
CA VAL A 276 -21.40 12.08 13.19
C VAL A 276 -21.77 12.23 14.65
N LYS A 277 -20.88 12.75 15.47
CA LYS A 277 -21.08 13.04 16.90
C LYS A 277 -21.72 14.41 17.13
N GLY A 278 -21.62 15.29 16.16
CA GLY A 278 -22.20 16.62 16.24
C GLY A 278 -21.88 17.48 15.02
N VAL A 279 -22.74 18.44 14.77
CA VAL A 279 -22.56 19.50 13.77
C VAL A 279 -22.62 20.84 14.49
N ARG A 280 -21.64 21.72 14.23
CA ARG A 280 -21.56 23.02 14.88
C ARG A 280 -21.50 24.15 13.86
N ASP A 281 -22.32 25.17 14.09
CA ASP A 281 -22.36 26.43 13.32
C ASP A 281 -22.53 26.22 11.79
N GLY A 282 -23.07 25.07 11.39
CA GLY A 282 -23.23 24.71 9.98
C GLY A 282 -21.91 24.56 9.19
N THR A 283 -20.76 24.62 9.84
CA THR A 283 -19.44 24.58 9.19
C THR A 283 -18.52 23.47 9.69
N SER A 284 -18.76 22.95 10.89
CA SER A 284 -17.89 21.95 11.52
C SER A 284 -18.67 20.66 11.79
N VAL A 285 -18.07 19.53 11.42
CA VAL A 285 -18.59 18.19 11.66
C VAL A 285 -17.59 17.42 12.51
N PHE A 286 -18.07 16.80 13.59
CA PHE A 286 -17.28 15.99 14.51
C PHE A 286 -17.64 14.52 14.31
N LEU A 287 -16.63 13.70 13.99
CA LEU A 287 -16.80 12.26 13.77
C LEU A 287 -16.33 11.44 14.98
N ASN A 288 -16.72 10.17 15.02
CA ASN A 288 -16.20 9.21 16.00
C ASN A 288 -14.85 8.59 15.58
N ASP A 289 -14.28 8.98 14.43
CA ASP A 289 -12.95 8.65 13.95
C ASP A 289 -12.27 9.90 13.38
N GLY A 290 -10.92 9.86 13.24
CA GLY A 290 -10.14 11.01 12.81
C GLY A 290 -8.72 10.65 12.39
N VAL A 291 -7.82 11.66 12.40
CA VAL A 291 -6.42 11.47 11.97
C VAL A 291 -5.59 10.63 12.95
N TYR A 292 -6.05 10.42 14.16
CA TYR A 292 -5.47 9.45 15.11
C TYR A 292 -6.04 8.04 14.95
N GLY A 293 -7.03 7.87 14.08
CA GLY A 293 -7.73 6.64 13.76
C GLY A 293 -7.51 6.19 12.32
N GLY A 294 -8.58 5.75 11.66
CA GLY A 294 -8.57 5.24 10.29
C GLY A 294 -8.31 6.29 9.20
N LEU A 295 -8.33 7.57 9.55
CA LEU A 295 -8.09 8.68 8.64
C LEU A 295 -6.67 9.27 8.76
N ALA A 296 -5.75 8.57 9.43
CA ALA A 296 -4.38 9.02 9.74
C ALA A 296 -3.55 9.40 8.51
N GLU A 297 -3.85 8.85 7.37
CA GLU A 297 -3.09 9.09 6.13
C GLU A 297 -3.49 10.38 5.41
N LEU A 298 -4.71 10.86 5.61
CA LEU A 298 -5.25 11.98 4.86
C LEU A 298 -4.45 13.29 4.98
N PRO A 299 -3.85 13.63 6.14
CA PRO A 299 -2.95 14.79 6.23
C PRO A 299 -1.73 14.72 5.32
N ILE A 300 -1.31 13.53 4.90
CA ILE A 300 -0.09 13.31 4.11
C ILE A 300 -0.40 13.29 2.61
N ILE A 301 -1.46 12.60 2.21
CA ILE A 301 -1.77 12.33 0.79
C ILE A 301 -3.00 13.07 0.28
N GLY A 302 -3.60 13.91 1.11
CA GLY A 302 -4.83 14.65 0.80
C GLY A 302 -6.11 13.83 1.04
N ASN A 303 -7.25 14.51 0.97
CA ASN A 303 -8.56 13.92 1.20
C ASN A 303 -8.97 12.95 0.08
N ILE A 304 -9.88 12.04 0.43
CA ILE A 304 -10.67 11.24 -0.48
C ILE A 304 -11.97 12.03 -0.73
N ASP A 305 -12.40 12.19 -1.96
CA ASP A 305 -13.71 12.82 -2.28
C ASP A 305 -14.82 11.80 -2.53
N ARG A 306 -14.48 10.50 -2.59
CA ARG A 306 -15.44 9.39 -2.64
C ARG A 306 -16.07 9.19 -1.27
N ILE A 307 -17.00 10.10 -0.94
CA ILE A 307 -17.65 10.18 0.38
C ILE A 307 -19.16 10.16 0.19
N GLU A 308 -19.83 9.32 0.99
CA GLU A 308 -21.27 9.29 1.13
C GLU A 308 -21.69 9.69 2.53
N VAL A 309 -22.88 10.28 2.67
CA VAL A 309 -23.49 10.57 3.98
C VAL A 309 -24.85 9.88 4.02
N LEU A 310 -25.00 9.01 5.02
CA LEU A 310 -26.26 8.26 5.22
C LEU A 310 -26.88 8.61 6.57
N THR A 311 -28.21 8.64 6.58
CA THR A 311 -28.98 8.72 7.84
C THR A 311 -28.83 7.42 8.66
N PRO A 312 -29.22 7.39 9.95
CA PRO A 312 -29.31 6.16 10.74
C PRO A 312 -30.19 5.05 10.16
N GLN A 313 -31.07 5.40 9.23
CA GLN A 313 -31.89 4.44 8.50
C GLN A 313 -31.28 3.96 7.20
N GLY A 314 -29.98 4.31 6.94
CA GLY A 314 -29.25 3.92 5.73
C GLY A 314 -29.69 4.64 4.46
N LYS A 315 -30.37 5.79 4.57
CA LYS A 315 -30.82 6.59 3.42
C LYS A 315 -29.79 7.68 3.10
N PRO A 316 -29.42 7.91 1.82
CA PRO A 316 -28.52 8.98 1.44
C PRO A 316 -29.04 10.38 1.86
N ARG A 317 -28.16 11.24 2.33
CA ARG A 317 -28.38 12.68 2.38
C ARG A 317 -28.22 13.27 0.98
N THR A 318 -29.13 14.13 0.58
CA THR A 318 -29.20 14.65 -0.79
C THR A 318 -29.19 16.18 -0.86
N GLY A 319 -28.86 16.85 0.24
CA GLY A 319 -28.70 18.30 0.29
C GLY A 319 -27.50 18.78 -0.57
N ASP A 320 -27.46 20.06 -0.84
CA ASP A 320 -26.36 20.66 -1.59
C ASP A 320 -25.02 20.47 -0.84
N ARG A 321 -23.94 20.18 -1.57
CA ARG A 321 -22.63 19.96 -0.95
C ARG A 321 -21.95 21.28 -0.61
N ASN A 322 -21.72 21.50 0.67
CA ASN A 322 -20.99 22.66 1.22
C ASN A 322 -19.70 22.23 1.88
N GLY A 323 -18.67 23.09 1.80
CA GLY A 323 -17.39 22.86 2.48
C GLY A 323 -17.55 22.79 3.99
N ARG A 324 -17.06 21.72 4.61
CA ARG A 324 -17.11 21.46 6.05
C ARG A 324 -15.73 21.11 6.59
N VAL A 325 -15.40 21.69 7.74
CA VAL A 325 -14.23 21.27 8.52
C VAL A 325 -14.58 19.99 9.28
N ILE A 326 -13.78 18.96 9.13
CA ILE A 326 -13.99 17.66 9.77
C ILE A 326 -13.01 17.50 10.92
N PHE A 327 -13.53 17.25 12.11
CA PHE A 327 -12.76 16.94 13.31
C PHE A 327 -12.97 15.49 13.72
N GLY A 328 -11.89 14.86 14.22
CA GLY A 328 -11.98 13.56 14.89
C GLY A 328 -12.46 13.68 16.34
N PRO A 329 -12.48 12.53 17.06
CA PRO A 329 -13.09 12.46 18.38
C PRO A 329 -12.19 12.91 19.52
N THR A 330 -10.89 13.10 19.29
CA THR A 330 -9.93 13.35 20.37
C THR A 330 -9.98 14.81 20.84
N CYS A 331 -9.41 15.08 22.01
CA CYS A 331 -9.34 16.45 22.54
C CYS A 331 -8.22 17.28 21.88
N ASP A 332 -7.42 16.70 20.99
CA ASP A 332 -6.35 17.38 20.30
C ASP A 332 -6.91 18.21 19.12
N SER A 333 -6.55 19.48 19.05
CA SER A 333 -6.93 20.39 17.96
C SER A 333 -6.34 20.00 16.61
N VAL A 334 -5.29 19.15 16.59
CA VAL A 334 -4.69 18.59 15.36
C VAL A 334 -5.53 17.44 14.77
N ASP A 335 -6.48 16.90 15.55
CA ASP A 335 -7.40 15.86 15.07
C ASP A 335 -8.45 16.45 14.11
N ARG A 336 -7.94 16.88 12.97
CA ARG A 336 -8.68 17.56 11.92
C ARG A 336 -8.21 17.09 10.55
N LEU A 337 -9.15 16.84 9.64
CA LEU A 337 -8.80 16.56 8.24
C LEU A 337 -8.27 17.80 7.53
N PRO A 338 -7.40 17.64 6.53
CA PRO A 338 -6.85 18.77 5.77
C PRO A 338 -7.96 19.47 4.96
N GLY A 339 -7.94 20.81 4.97
CA GLY A 339 -8.88 21.63 4.21
C GLY A 339 -10.34 21.46 4.65
N GLU A 340 -11.25 21.48 3.69
CA GLU A 340 -12.69 21.28 3.84
C GLU A 340 -13.16 20.14 2.96
N LEU A 341 -14.15 19.38 3.40
CA LEU A 341 -14.83 18.36 2.61
C LEU A 341 -16.22 18.85 2.21
N GLY A 342 -16.60 18.63 0.95
CA GLY A 342 -17.95 18.88 0.46
C GLY A 342 -18.92 17.83 1.02
N LEU A 343 -19.69 18.18 2.05
CA LEU A 343 -20.73 17.32 2.62
C LEU A 343 -22.11 17.93 2.39
N PRO A 344 -23.18 17.10 2.35
CA PRO A 344 -24.55 17.57 2.24
C PRO A 344 -24.90 18.61 3.33
N ASP A 345 -25.60 19.67 2.99
CA ASP A 345 -25.99 20.73 3.94
C ASP A 345 -27.00 20.28 4.98
N ASP A 346 -27.74 19.20 4.67
CA ASP A 346 -28.69 18.53 5.55
C ASP A 346 -28.06 17.46 6.46
N ILE A 347 -26.70 17.37 6.52
CA ILE A 347 -26.01 16.46 7.46
C ILE A 347 -26.36 16.82 8.91
N ALA A 348 -26.62 15.80 9.71
CA ALA A 348 -27.08 15.95 11.09
C ALA A 348 -26.28 15.03 12.06
N GLU A 349 -26.43 15.28 13.35
CA GLU A 349 -25.98 14.38 14.40
C GLU A 349 -26.59 12.99 14.20
N ASP A 350 -25.83 11.95 14.52
CA ASP A 350 -26.14 10.53 14.32
C ASP A 350 -26.08 10.03 12.88
N ASP A 351 -25.89 10.88 11.87
CA ASP A 351 -25.60 10.44 10.51
C ASP A 351 -24.25 9.69 10.43
N TYR A 352 -24.03 9.04 9.31
CA TYR A 352 -22.79 8.31 9.04
C TYR A 352 -22.11 8.84 7.78
N VAL A 353 -20.81 9.12 7.90
CA VAL A 353 -19.95 9.47 6.78
C VAL A 353 -19.17 8.22 6.38
N ILE A 354 -19.30 7.82 5.13
CA ILE A 354 -18.59 6.66 4.56
C ILE A 354 -17.46 7.17 3.70
N PHE A 355 -16.23 6.80 4.04
CA PHE A 355 -15.04 7.09 3.27
C PHE A 355 -14.64 5.85 2.48
N HIS A 356 -14.84 5.84 1.15
CA HIS A 356 -14.43 4.75 0.29
C HIS A 356 -12.93 4.77 0.02
N GLY A 357 -12.34 3.62 -0.32
CA GLY A 357 -10.92 3.52 -0.59
C GLY A 357 -10.03 3.58 0.65
N ALA A 358 -10.54 3.20 1.82
CA ALA A 358 -9.88 3.28 3.12
C ALA A 358 -9.07 2.01 3.50
N GLY A 359 -8.77 1.11 2.55
CA GLY A 359 -8.13 -0.19 2.87
C GLY A 359 -6.64 -0.14 3.10
N ALA A 360 -5.95 0.93 2.71
CA ALA A 360 -4.52 1.05 2.88
C ALA A 360 -4.17 2.04 3.99
N TYR A 361 -3.23 1.67 4.87
CA TYR A 361 -2.66 2.51 5.93
C TYR A 361 -3.67 3.11 6.92
N SER A 362 -4.89 2.62 6.98
CA SER A 362 -5.91 3.05 7.94
C SER A 362 -5.84 2.24 9.23
N VAL A 363 -5.96 0.91 9.14
CA VAL A 363 -5.96 0.04 10.32
C VAL A 363 -4.58 -0.02 10.99
N VAL A 364 -3.51 0.02 10.21
CA VAL A 364 -2.12 -0.16 10.70
C VAL A 364 -1.51 1.08 11.33
N THR A 365 -2.02 2.26 11.00
CA THR A 365 -1.56 3.54 11.57
C THR A 365 -2.49 4.08 12.66
N ASN A 366 -3.58 3.36 12.93
CA ASN A 366 -4.55 3.68 13.95
C ASN A 366 -3.92 3.64 15.37
N THR A 367 -4.20 4.64 16.18
CA THR A 367 -3.70 4.77 17.56
C THR A 367 -4.79 4.52 18.60
N ARG A 368 -4.39 4.49 19.86
CA ARG A 368 -5.30 4.43 21.03
C ARG A 368 -5.33 5.74 21.80
N PHE A 369 -5.02 6.84 21.15
CA PHE A 369 -4.99 8.15 21.79
C PHE A 369 -6.37 8.51 22.37
N ASN A 370 -6.42 9.03 23.59
CA ASN A 370 -7.63 9.30 24.38
C ASN A 370 -8.60 8.10 24.57
N GLY A 371 -8.14 6.87 24.29
CA GLY A 371 -8.99 5.67 24.33
C GLY A 371 -9.85 5.45 23.08
N PHE A 372 -9.73 6.32 22.06
CA PHE A 372 -10.35 6.13 20.74
C PHE A 372 -9.56 5.13 19.90
N GLY A 373 -9.99 4.89 18.64
CA GLY A 373 -9.33 3.97 17.70
C GLY A 373 -9.77 2.51 17.83
N ALA A 374 -10.78 2.19 18.66
CA ALA A 374 -11.46 0.91 18.58
C ALA A 374 -12.30 0.87 17.29
N MET A 375 -12.04 -0.10 16.44
CA MET A 375 -12.65 -0.23 15.12
C MET A 375 -13.30 -1.61 14.99
N THR A 376 -14.56 -1.65 14.59
CA THR A 376 -15.25 -2.91 14.27
C THR A 376 -14.98 -3.28 12.80
N ARG A 377 -14.85 -4.58 12.53
CA ARG A 377 -14.72 -5.07 11.15
C ARG A 377 -16.02 -5.74 10.73
N ALA A 378 -16.45 -5.44 9.52
CA ALA A 378 -17.61 -6.09 8.90
C ALA A 378 -17.28 -6.50 7.47
N THR A 379 -17.86 -7.60 6.99
CA THR A 379 -17.72 -8.03 5.60
C THR A 379 -18.97 -7.62 4.83
N VAL A 380 -18.78 -7.04 3.65
CA VAL A 380 -19.85 -6.64 2.72
C VAL A 380 -19.69 -7.34 1.38
N MET A 381 -20.80 -7.49 0.63
CA MET A 381 -20.78 -8.00 -0.73
C MET A 381 -20.16 -6.98 -1.71
N GLY A 382 -20.43 -5.69 -1.47
CA GLY A 382 -19.96 -4.56 -2.26
C GLY A 382 -20.20 -3.23 -1.57
N PHE A 383 -20.03 -2.14 -2.33
CA PHE A 383 -20.21 -0.76 -1.82
C PHE A 383 -21.35 -0.01 -2.53
N GLU A 384 -22.07 -0.69 -3.44
CA GLU A 384 -23.23 -0.15 -4.14
C GLU A 384 -24.54 -0.52 -3.43
#